data_f9d01bc8465412ac05a1e3be73d0c149
#
_entry.id   f9d01bc8465412ac05a1e3be73d0c149
#
_cell.length_a   1.000
_cell.length_b   1.000
_cell.length_c   1.000
_cell.angle_alpha   90.00
_cell.angle_beta   90.00
_cell.angle_gamma   90.00
#
_symmetry.space_group_name_H-M   'P 1'
#
loop_
_entity.id
_entity.type
_entity.pdbx_description
1 polymer ?
#
loop_
_entity_poly.entity_id
_entity_poly.type
_entity_poly.pdbx_seq_one_letter_code
_entity_poly.pdbx_strand_id
1 'polypeptide(L)'
;MAMAVTLALIAMLSGMTWQRSLLWADADRLQTYWAMKDPQSARGRNYLISRLVEEKKYGVALAWADQAVQELPHSSLLTMSWLRIHVNTGQATEEHFEQAAAQLVQQAFDAQTASGLRILVDDAVAAPELTRYHQPLLHLLNTLTERGSYKEFPLFLRVAAYNKARLYLLM
;
A
#
# COMPACT_ATOMS: atom_id res chain seq x y z
N MET A 1 5.45 -29.37 46.64
CA MET A 1 5.46 -27.98 46.17
C MET A 1 5.96 -27.84 44.72
N ALA A 2 7.12 -28.35 44.37
CA ALA A 2 7.67 -28.22 43.01
C ALA A 2 6.71 -28.68 41.89
N MET A 3 6.07 -29.86 42.03
CA MET A 3 5.13 -30.39 41.02
C MET A 3 3.91 -29.52 40.79
N ALA A 4 3.35 -28.85 41.85
CA ALA A 4 2.22 -27.95 41.70
C ALA A 4 2.61 -26.66 40.93
N VAL A 5 3.81 -26.13 41.19
CA VAL A 5 4.35 -24.97 40.49
C VAL A 5 4.59 -25.30 39.01
N THR A 6 5.15 -26.48 38.73
CA THR A 6 5.36 -26.92 37.33
C THR A 6 4.05 -27.07 36.55
N LEU A 7 3.03 -27.68 37.18
CA LEU A 7 1.70 -27.81 36.54
C LEU A 7 1.04 -26.45 36.30
N ALA A 8 1.16 -25.51 37.27
CA ALA A 8 0.62 -24.17 37.08
C ALA A 8 1.32 -23.41 35.95
N LEU A 9 2.65 -23.54 35.80
CA LEU A 9 3.40 -22.94 34.70
C LEU A 9 3.01 -23.54 33.34
N ILE A 10 2.86 -24.86 33.27
CA ILE A 10 2.41 -25.55 32.04
C ILE A 10 1.00 -25.05 31.65
N ALA A 11 0.06 -24.99 32.58
CA ALA A 11 -1.29 -24.52 32.33
C ALA A 11 -1.30 -23.05 31.85
N MET A 12 -0.50 -22.20 32.49
CA MET A 12 -0.37 -20.78 32.09
C MET A 12 0.22 -20.65 30.68
N LEU A 13 1.33 -21.34 30.38
CA LEU A 13 1.96 -21.31 29.06
C LEU A 13 1.04 -21.88 27.98
N SER A 14 0.32 -22.98 28.28
CA SER A 14 -0.67 -23.56 27.35
C SER A 14 -1.81 -22.56 27.07
N GLY A 15 -2.32 -21.87 28.09
CA GLY A 15 -3.33 -20.82 27.93
C GLY A 15 -2.84 -19.66 27.05
N MET A 16 -1.61 -19.18 27.29
CA MET A 16 -1.01 -18.12 26.47
C MET A 16 -0.79 -18.56 25.03
N THR A 17 -0.35 -19.79 24.81
CA THR A 17 -0.16 -20.36 23.47
C THR A 17 -1.51 -20.51 22.75
N TRP A 18 -2.54 -20.95 23.46
CA TRP A 18 -3.89 -21.06 22.91
C TRP A 18 -4.45 -19.69 22.49
N GLN A 19 -4.32 -18.66 23.34
CA GLN A 19 -4.76 -17.30 22.98
C GLN A 19 -4.03 -16.77 21.74
N ARG A 20 -2.71 -16.99 21.65
CA ARG A 20 -1.94 -16.63 20.45
C ARG A 20 -2.39 -17.40 19.22
N SER A 21 -2.61 -18.71 19.33
CA SER A 21 -3.04 -19.50 18.19
C SER A 21 -4.39 -19.05 17.63
N LEU A 22 -5.32 -18.61 18.47
CA LEU A 22 -6.60 -18.02 18.05
C LEU A 22 -6.42 -16.70 17.28
N LEU A 23 -5.43 -15.88 17.68
CA LEU A 23 -5.10 -14.65 16.97
C LEU A 23 -4.48 -14.94 15.60
N TRP A 24 -3.62 -15.97 15.51
CA TRP A 24 -2.95 -16.35 14.26
C TRP A 24 -3.86 -17.13 13.30
N ALA A 25 -4.95 -17.72 13.81
CA ALA A 25 -5.93 -18.45 12.99
C ALA A 25 -6.79 -17.52 12.12
N ASP A 26 -6.84 -16.23 12.45
CA ASP A 26 -7.64 -15.22 11.75
C ASP A 26 -6.73 -14.06 11.31
N ALA A 27 -6.46 -14.01 10.00
CA ALA A 27 -5.57 -13.00 9.43
C ALA A 27 -6.08 -11.57 9.67
N ASP A 28 -7.39 -11.35 9.62
CA ASP A 28 -8.01 -10.04 9.83
C ASP A 28 -7.87 -9.57 11.28
N ARG A 29 -8.09 -10.48 12.23
CA ARG A 29 -7.88 -10.20 13.66
C ARG A 29 -6.42 -9.89 13.94
N LEU A 30 -5.50 -10.67 13.38
CA LEU A 30 -4.07 -10.46 13.54
C LEU A 30 -3.64 -9.09 13.01
N GLN A 31 -4.05 -8.75 11.79
CA GLN A 31 -3.68 -7.47 11.18
C GLN A 31 -4.30 -6.29 11.90
N THR A 32 -5.57 -6.41 12.33
CA THR A 32 -6.24 -5.39 13.16
C THR A 32 -5.51 -5.19 14.48
N TYR A 33 -5.16 -6.28 15.17
CA TYR A 33 -4.40 -6.23 16.42
C TYR A 33 -3.05 -5.51 16.25
N TRP A 34 -2.32 -5.82 15.16
CA TRP A 34 -1.02 -5.21 14.90
C TRP A 34 -1.15 -3.72 14.53
N ALA A 35 -2.15 -3.38 13.73
CA ALA A 35 -2.43 -1.99 13.37
C ALA A 35 -2.77 -1.13 14.60
N MET A 36 -3.51 -1.69 15.56
CA MET A 36 -3.83 -1.01 16.83
C MET A 36 -2.63 -0.91 17.77
N LYS A 37 -1.75 -1.93 17.77
CA LYS A 37 -0.59 -1.98 18.66
C LYS A 37 0.54 -1.06 18.22
N ASP A 38 0.68 -0.85 16.93
CA ASP A 38 1.67 0.05 16.32
C ASP A 38 0.99 1.01 15.33
N PRO A 39 0.40 2.11 15.83
CA PRO A 39 -0.25 3.12 15.00
C PRO A 39 0.69 3.83 14.02
N GLN A 40 2.00 3.73 14.23
CA GLN A 40 3.02 4.29 13.33
C GLN A 40 3.47 3.31 12.24
N SER A 41 2.97 2.09 12.27
CA SER A 41 3.26 1.10 11.23
C SER A 41 2.59 1.47 9.91
N ALA A 42 3.40 1.69 8.87
CA ALA A 42 2.88 1.92 7.52
C ALA A 42 1.99 0.76 7.03
N ARG A 43 2.33 -0.49 7.37
CA ARG A 43 1.52 -1.67 7.03
C ARG A 43 0.19 -1.68 7.80
N GLY A 44 0.21 -1.33 9.09
CA GLY A 44 -1.00 -1.23 9.89
C GLY A 44 -1.96 -0.18 9.35
N ARG A 45 -1.46 1.01 9.01
CA ARG A 45 -2.26 2.07 8.39
C ARG A 45 -2.81 1.67 7.04
N ASN A 46 -1.98 1.09 6.19
CA ASN A 46 -2.41 0.60 4.87
C ASN A 46 -3.52 -0.44 4.99
N TYR A 47 -3.42 -1.36 5.95
CA TYR A 47 -4.47 -2.34 6.20
C TYR A 47 -5.79 -1.70 6.61
N LEU A 48 -5.76 -0.73 7.54
CA LEU A 48 -6.98 -0.02 7.97
C LEU A 48 -7.62 0.77 6.83
N ILE A 49 -6.81 1.46 6.01
CA ILE A 49 -7.28 2.16 4.80
C ILE A 49 -7.94 1.17 3.83
N SER A 50 -7.29 0.04 3.56
CA SER A 50 -7.83 -1.00 2.66
C SER A 50 -9.16 -1.54 3.15
N ARG A 51 -9.31 -1.79 4.46
CA ARG A 51 -10.59 -2.20 5.05
C ARG A 51 -11.69 -1.17 4.87
N LEU A 52 -11.39 0.11 5.06
CA LEU A 52 -12.36 1.20 4.83
C LEU A 52 -12.80 1.23 3.36
N VAL A 53 -11.90 0.94 2.41
CA VAL A 53 -12.24 0.82 0.99
C VAL A 53 -13.15 -0.38 0.74
N GLU A 54 -12.86 -1.55 1.31
CA GLU A 54 -13.69 -2.76 1.20
C GLU A 54 -15.10 -2.53 1.79
N GLU A 55 -15.18 -1.79 2.89
CA GLU A 55 -16.44 -1.37 3.52
C GLU A 55 -17.15 -0.22 2.74
N LYS A 56 -16.60 0.22 1.61
CA LYS A 56 -17.09 1.33 0.77
C LYS A 56 -17.17 2.68 1.50
N LYS A 57 -16.41 2.86 2.57
CA LYS A 57 -16.28 4.10 3.35
C LYS A 57 -15.23 5.02 2.74
N TYR A 58 -15.37 5.32 1.45
CA TYR A 58 -14.34 6.00 0.65
C TYR A 58 -13.92 7.36 1.23
N GLY A 59 -14.86 8.17 1.71
CA GLY A 59 -14.53 9.49 2.28
C GLY A 59 -13.64 9.39 3.53
N VAL A 60 -13.88 8.40 4.40
CA VAL A 60 -13.05 8.16 5.58
C VAL A 60 -11.70 7.58 5.15
N ALA A 61 -11.70 6.65 4.19
CA ALA A 61 -10.46 6.06 3.67
C ALA A 61 -9.53 7.10 3.04
N LEU A 62 -10.07 8.06 2.29
CA LEU A 62 -9.31 9.18 1.70
C LEU A 62 -8.69 10.04 2.79
N ALA A 63 -9.47 10.51 3.77
CA ALA A 63 -8.93 11.32 4.87
C ALA A 63 -7.82 10.61 5.65
N TRP A 64 -7.96 9.30 5.88
CA TRP A 64 -6.93 8.49 6.54
C TRP A 64 -5.68 8.29 5.67
N ALA A 65 -5.86 8.15 4.35
CA ALA A 65 -4.75 8.04 3.41
C ALA A 65 -3.96 9.35 3.32
N ASP A 66 -4.65 10.49 3.24
CA ASP A 66 -4.04 11.83 3.25
C ASP A 66 -3.22 12.05 4.52
N GLN A 67 -3.79 11.74 5.68
CA GLN A 67 -3.08 11.84 6.96
C GLN A 67 -1.86 10.90 7.00
N ALA A 68 -2.02 9.65 6.55
CA ALA A 68 -0.96 8.67 6.60
C ALA A 68 0.27 9.07 5.75
N VAL A 69 0.05 9.63 4.56
CA VAL A 69 1.14 10.10 3.68
C VAL A 69 1.84 11.33 4.26
N GLN A 70 1.10 12.23 4.91
CA GLN A 70 1.68 13.40 5.58
C GLN A 70 2.55 13.01 6.78
N GLU A 71 2.10 12.05 7.59
CA GLU A 71 2.81 11.62 8.78
C GLU A 71 3.99 10.65 8.48
N LEU A 72 3.90 9.89 7.40
CA LEU A 72 4.90 8.90 6.99
C LEU A 72 5.31 9.10 5.50
N PRO A 73 5.88 10.26 5.14
CA PRO A 73 6.17 10.62 3.74
C PRO A 73 7.23 9.75 3.08
N HIS A 74 7.98 8.98 3.87
CA HIS A 74 9.01 8.05 3.36
C HIS A 74 8.51 6.61 3.15
N SER A 75 7.19 6.39 3.23
CA SER A 75 6.60 5.07 2.99
C SER A 75 6.06 4.95 1.57
N SER A 76 6.78 4.25 0.70
CA SER A 76 6.35 3.93 -0.66
C SER A 76 4.99 3.23 -0.68
N LEU A 77 4.76 2.33 0.27
CA LEU A 77 3.50 1.61 0.43
C LEU A 77 2.32 2.57 0.62
N LEU A 78 2.46 3.54 1.53
CA LEU A 78 1.40 4.51 1.81
C LEU A 78 1.21 5.49 0.65
N THR A 79 2.30 5.96 0.02
CA THR A 79 2.24 6.81 -1.16
C THR A 79 1.46 6.14 -2.30
N MET A 80 1.73 4.85 -2.55
CA MET A 80 1.02 4.09 -3.59
C MET A 80 -0.44 3.84 -3.24
N SER A 81 -0.75 3.48 -1.99
CA SER A 81 -2.13 3.29 -1.54
C SER A 81 -2.94 4.58 -1.60
N TRP A 82 -2.34 5.69 -1.18
CA TRP A 82 -2.94 7.01 -1.25
C TRP A 82 -3.25 7.43 -2.69
N LEU A 83 -2.29 7.32 -3.60
CA LEU A 83 -2.54 7.64 -5.00
C LEU A 83 -3.63 6.75 -5.61
N ARG A 84 -3.58 5.44 -5.32
CA ARG A 84 -4.55 4.48 -5.84
C ARG A 84 -5.98 4.77 -5.39
N ILE A 85 -6.19 5.12 -4.12
CA ILE A 85 -7.54 5.44 -3.63
C ILE A 85 -8.07 6.72 -4.27
N HIS A 86 -7.24 7.75 -4.45
CA HIS A 86 -7.63 8.98 -5.16
C HIS A 86 -8.00 8.70 -6.62
N VAL A 87 -7.22 7.87 -7.32
CA VAL A 87 -7.53 7.46 -8.70
C VAL A 87 -8.83 6.68 -8.77
N ASN A 88 -9.00 5.64 -7.95
CA ASN A 88 -10.17 4.75 -8.01
C ASN A 88 -11.46 5.41 -7.54
N THR A 89 -11.38 6.47 -6.73
CA THR A 89 -12.54 7.30 -6.36
C THR A 89 -12.78 8.45 -7.33
N GLY A 90 -11.94 8.61 -8.34
CA GLY A 90 -12.05 9.69 -9.31
C GLY A 90 -11.65 11.07 -8.77
N GLN A 91 -10.96 11.14 -7.62
CA GLN A 91 -10.57 12.40 -6.97
C GLN A 91 -9.09 12.76 -7.18
N ALA A 92 -8.32 11.93 -7.89
CA ALA A 92 -6.94 12.25 -8.20
C ALA A 92 -6.86 13.51 -9.08
N THR A 93 -5.90 14.37 -8.77
CA THR A 93 -5.52 15.54 -9.57
C THR A 93 -4.10 15.34 -10.07
N GLU A 94 -3.65 16.18 -11.00
CA GLU A 94 -2.26 16.15 -11.49
C GLU A 94 -1.25 16.34 -10.34
N GLU A 95 -1.57 17.22 -9.38
CA GLU A 95 -0.76 17.47 -8.19
C GLU A 95 -0.54 16.18 -7.34
N HIS A 96 -1.55 15.30 -7.26
CA HIS A 96 -1.39 14.00 -6.56
C HIS A 96 -0.32 13.12 -7.23
N PHE A 97 -0.27 13.10 -8.56
CA PHE A 97 0.74 12.33 -9.30
C PHE A 97 2.13 12.94 -9.16
N GLU A 98 2.23 14.27 -9.19
CA GLU A 98 3.49 14.99 -8.98
C GLU A 98 4.03 14.76 -7.56
N GLN A 99 3.18 14.85 -6.55
CA GLN A 99 3.54 14.56 -5.16
C GLN A 99 4.00 13.11 -5.00
N ALA A 100 3.27 12.14 -5.56
CA ALA A 100 3.68 10.74 -5.53
C ALA A 100 5.04 10.53 -6.21
N ALA A 101 5.24 11.13 -7.39
CA ALA A 101 6.51 11.05 -8.11
C ALA A 101 7.67 11.63 -7.28
N ALA A 102 7.49 12.82 -6.70
CA ALA A 102 8.49 13.47 -5.88
C ALA A 102 8.88 12.65 -4.65
N GLN A 103 7.90 12.04 -3.98
CA GLN A 103 8.15 11.19 -2.82
C GLN A 103 8.87 9.89 -3.22
N LEU A 104 8.39 9.19 -4.26
CA LEU A 104 8.95 7.92 -4.70
C LEU A 104 10.38 8.05 -5.25
N VAL A 105 10.69 9.14 -5.95
CA VAL A 105 12.06 9.41 -6.47
C VAL A 105 13.09 9.52 -5.34
N GLN A 106 12.68 10.01 -4.16
CA GLN A 106 13.58 10.16 -3.00
C GLN A 106 13.75 8.86 -2.20
N GLN A 107 12.94 7.84 -2.48
CA GLN A 107 12.97 6.58 -1.74
C GLN A 107 13.85 5.54 -2.44
N ALA A 108 14.33 4.56 -1.65
CA ALA A 108 14.98 3.39 -2.21
C ALA A 108 13.98 2.56 -3.04
N PHE A 109 14.49 1.86 -4.04
CA PHE A 109 13.67 0.93 -4.82
C PHE A 109 12.97 -0.09 -3.90
N ASP A 110 11.68 -0.27 -4.13
CA ASP A 110 10.86 -1.23 -3.43
C ASP A 110 9.98 -1.99 -4.43
N ALA A 111 10.02 -3.33 -4.34
CA ALA A 111 9.23 -4.21 -5.20
C ALA A 111 7.70 -4.04 -5.00
N GLN A 112 7.27 -3.61 -3.82
CA GLN A 112 5.87 -3.32 -3.54
C GLN A 112 5.38 -2.12 -4.35
N THR A 113 6.21 -1.08 -4.49
CA THR A 113 5.93 0.08 -5.35
C THR A 113 5.76 -0.34 -6.81
N ALA A 114 6.65 -1.18 -7.33
CA ALA A 114 6.54 -1.69 -8.70
C ALA A 114 5.23 -2.46 -8.92
N SER A 115 4.84 -3.28 -7.94
CA SER A 115 3.57 -4.00 -7.96
C SER A 115 2.36 -3.05 -7.85
N GLY A 116 2.44 -2.04 -6.97
CA GLY A 116 1.41 -1.03 -6.81
C GLY A 116 1.18 -0.21 -8.08
N LEU A 117 2.25 0.21 -8.76
CA LEU A 117 2.18 0.89 -10.05
C LEU A 117 1.54 0.02 -11.14
N ARG A 118 1.89 -1.27 -11.19
CA ARG A 118 1.26 -2.20 -12.13
C ARG A 118 -0.24 -2.31 -11.88
N ILE A 119 -0.65 -2.49 -10.62
CA ILE A 119 -2.08 -2.58 -10.25
C ILE A 119 -2.80 -1.28 -10.61
N LEU A 120 -2.20 -0.12 -10.35
CA LEU A 120 -2.79 1.18 -10.67
C LEU A 120 -2.98 1.35 -12.19
N VAL A 121 -2.02 0.90 -13.01
CA VAL A 121 -2.17 0.88 -14.47
C VAL A 121 -3.23 -0.14 -14.90
N ASP A 122 -3.26 -1.33 -14.28
CA ASP A 122 -4.28 -2.35 -14.57
C ASP A 122 -5.69 -1.79 -14.30
N ASP A 123 -5.89 -1.12 -13.15
CA ASP A 123 -7.16 -0.45 -12.80
C ASP A 123 -7.51 0.63 -13.85
N ALA A 124 -6.55 1.49 -14.22
CA ALA A 124 -6.78 2.59 -15.16
C ALA A 124 -7.06 2.12 -16.60
N VAL A 125 -6.50 0.99 -17.01
CA VAL A 125 -6.73 0.38 -18.34
C VAL A 125 -8.07 -0.35 -18.39
N ALA A 126 -8.50 -0.96 -17.29
CA ALA A 126 -9.73 -1.75 -17.22
C ALA A 126 -11.00 -0.88 -17.11
N ALA A 127 -10.89 0.35 -16.61
CA ALA A 127 -12.03 1.22 -16.31
C ALA A 127 -12.03 2.46 -17.21
N PRO A 128 -12.99 2.56 -18.18
CA PRO A 128 -13.06 3.71 -19.10
C PRO A 128 -13.14 5.07 -18.42
N GLU A 129 -13.75 5.15 -17.24
CA GLU A 129 -13.84 6.37 -16.45
C GLU A 129 -12.49 6.86 -15.92
N LEU A 130 -11.48 6.01 -15.89
CA LEU A 130 -10.11 6.33 -15.46
C LEU A 130 -9.17 6.72 -16.61
N THR A 131 -9.64 6.77 -17.86
CA THR A 131 -8.85 7.15 -19.05
C THR A 131 -8.17 8.51 -18.89
N ARG A 132 -8.80 9.44 -18.19
CA ARG A 132 -8.22 10.77 -17.86
C ARG A 132 -6.90 10.71 -17.10
N TYR A 133 -6.60 9.58 -16.44
CA TYR A 133 -5.38 9.38 -15.68
C TYR A 133 -4.24 8.74 -16.49
N HIS A 134 -4.46 8.37 -17.75
CA HIS A 134 -3.43 7.74 -18.59
C HIS A 134 -2.19 8.64 -18.75
N GLN A 135 -2.39 9.94 -19.05
CA GLN A 135 -1.29 10.91 -19.17
C GLN A 135 -0.54 11.14 -17.85
N PRO A 136 -1.20 11.42 -16.71
CA PRO A 136 -0.53 11.52 -15.42
C PRO A 136 0.24 10.25 -15.02
N LEU A 137 -0.30 9.05 -15.32
CA LEU A 137 0.37 7.78 -15.07
C LEU A 137 1.62 7.60 -15.94
N LEU A 138 1.55 7.98 -17.23
CA LEU A 138 2.72 7.99 -18.11
C LEU A 138 3.80 8.93 -17.60
N HIS A 139 3.42 10.12 -17.13
CA HIS A 139 4.36 11.08 -16.55
C HIS A 139 5.03 10.51 -15.29
N LEU A 140 4.26 9.91 -14.38
CA LEU A 140 4.78 9.24 -13.18
C LEU A 140 5.79 8.14 -13.55
N LEU A 141 5.44 7.23 -14.48
CA LEU A 141 6.32 6.16 -14.95
C LEU A 141 7.59 6.69 -15.62
N ASN A 142 7.50 7.77 -16.41
CA ASN A 142 8.66 8.42 -17.01
C ASN A 142 9.59 8.99 -15.93
N THR A 143 9.04 9.74 -14.98
CA THR A 143 9.81 10.33 -13.88
C THR A 143 10.59 9.26 -13.11
N LEU A 144 9.93 8.14 -12.75
CA LEU A 144 10.58 7.05 -12.00
C LEU A 144 11.64 6.29 -12.84
N THR A 145 11.47 6.18 -14.16
CA THR A 145 12.46 5.54 -15.03
C THR A 145 13.67 6.42 -15.34
N GLU A 146 13.54 7.72 -15.17
CA GLU A 146 14.61 8.70 -15.44
C GLU A 146 15.34 9.15 -14.17
N ARG A 147 14.66 9.12 -13.02
CA ARG A 147 15.15 9.69 -11.76
C ARG A 147 15.05 8.70 -10.60
N GLY A 148 15.86 8.97 -9.57
CA GLY A 148 15.85 8.17 -8.34
C GLY A 148 16.49 6.80 -8.50
N SER A 149 16.27 5.93 -7.53
CA SER A 149 16.82 4.58 -7.48
C SER A 149 16.16 3.61 -8.48
N TYR A 150 14.94 3.88 -8.91
CA TYR A 150 14.15 2.99 -9.77
C TYR A 150 14.78 2.78 -11.16
N LYS A 151 15.48 3.81 -11.70
CA LYS A 151 16.18 3.74 -13.00
C LYS A 151 17.28 2.69 -13.06
N GLU A 152 17.80 2.27 -11.90
CA GLU A 152 18.92 1.33 -11.80
C GLU A 152 18.45 -0.14 -11.77
N PHE A 153 17.13 -0.39 -11.70
CA PHE A 153 16.58 -1.73 -11.60
C PHE A 153 16.01 -2.22 -12.95
N PRO A 154 16.71 -3.14 -13.64
CA PRO A 154 16.28 -3.62 -14.96
C PRO A 154 14.87 -4.25 -14.97
N LEU A 155 14.49 -4.93 -13.88
CA LEU A 155 13.16 -5.50 -13.75
C LEU A 155 12.08 -4.41 -13.72
N PHE A 156 12.30 -3.34 -12.95
CA PHE A 156 11.39 -2.20 -12.93
C PHE A 156 11.27 -1.54 -14.31
N LEU A 157 12.40 -1.31 -14.99
CA LEU A 157 12.40 -0.71 -16.33
C LEU A 157 11.59 -1.53 -17.34
N ARG A 158 11.66 -2.87 -17.30
CA ARG A 158 10.83 -3.75 -18.16
C ARG A 158 9.35 -3.62 -17.82
N VAL A 159 8.99 -3.64 -16.54
CA VAL A 159 7.60 -3.48 -16.09
C VAL A 159 7.07 -2.10 -16.48
N ALA A 160 7.86 -1.06 -16.28
CA ALA A 160 7.49 0.31 -16.66
C ALA A 160 7.31 0.44 -18.17
N ALA A 161 8.21 -0.12 -19.00
CA ALA A 161 8.10 -0.11 -20.45
C ALA A 161 6.82 -0.82 -20.92
N TYR A 162 6.51 -1.98 -20.36
CA TYR A 162 5.27 -2.70 -20.65
C TYR A 162 4.02 -1.87 -20.29
N ASN A 163 3.99 -1.28 -19.12
CA ASN A 163 2.87 -0.46 -18.66
C ASN A 163 2.70 0.82 -19.50
N LYS A 164 3.81 1.47 -19.87
CA LYS A 164 3.77 2.62 -20.79
C LYS A 164 3.18 2.23 -22.16
N ALA A 165 3.61 1.10 -22.74
CA ALA A 165 3.07 0.63 -24.00
C ALA A 165 1.55 0.40 -23.94
N ARG A 166 1.05 -0.18 -22.84
CA ARG A 166 -0.40 -0.38 -22.64
C ARG A 166 -1.17 0.94 -22.58
N LEU A 167 -0.64 1.93 -21.86
CA LEU A 167 -1.27 3.26 -21.78
C LEU A 167 -1.27 3.97 -23.13
N TYR A 168 -0.17 3.89 -23.90
CA TYR A 168 -0.10 4.48 -25.24
C TYR A 168 -1.08 3.87 -26.24
N LEU A 169 -1.36 2.55 -26.14
CA LEU A 169 -2.30 1.88 -27.04
C LEU A 169 -3.76 2.31 -26.83
N LEU A 170 -4.07 2.95 -25.70
CA LEU A 170 -5.42 3.36 -25.32
C LEU A 170 -5.64 4.89 -25.40
N MET A 171 -4.65 5.62 -25.85
CA MET A 171 -4.68 7.08 -26.05
C MET A 171 -4.78 7.44 -27.52
#